data_37582288ed2b3550e9e7bfbc8aed199b
#
_entry.id   37582288ed2b3550e9e7bfbc8aed199b
#
_cell.length_a   1.000
_cell.length_b   1.000
_cell.length_c   1.000
_cell.angle_alpha   90.00
_cell.angle_beta   90.00
_cell.angle_gamma   90.00
#
_symmetry.space_group_name_H-M   'P 1'
#
loop_
_entity.id
_entity.type
_entity.pdbx_description
1 polymer ?
#
loop_
_entity_poly.entity_id
_entity_poly.type
_entity_poly.pdbx_seq_one_letter_code
_entity_poly.pdbx_strand_id
1 'polypeptide(L)'
;MFNIDRRLIRNFDWLTLSVVLFITVLGIMTIFSATRQPSGGEVAQSSFYIKQMVWMGIGILALIVFISFDYIWLARIAIPVYLIGLFLLFIVLVAGRTGMGAQRWISLGPLSFQPSEFFKLMFIIMLANYYSFSREPLNTAGLLRVFFFVVFLPFLLLFKQPDLRTGIVVLLIFMSVSLAKGLQKKVIALIVIIGVVSTPFLGSIMWTGLKDYQKNRIIAFIEPEVDPSGIGYHINQSKIAVGSGEFFGKGYLQGTQGPFRFLPEKHTDFVFSVFAEEWGFAGSIFLLSLYLFLIMRGLDTARKAKDDFGRLLALGITFMFCIYFFVNIGMTLGMMPVVGIPLPFMSYGGTALLSNYISIAVLINIRTRRFSLFY
;
A
#
# COMPACT_ATOMS: atom_id res chain seq x y z
N MET A 1 -34.06 -10.03 -0.38
CA MET A 1 -33.89 -10.57 -1.74
C MET A 1 -32.89 -9.65 -2.45
N PHE A 2 -31.68 -10.11 -2.75
CA PHE A 2 -30.68 -9.33 -3.47
C PHE A 2 -31.08 -9.28 -4.97
N ASN A 3 -31.84 -8.26 -5.36
CA ASN A 3 -32.04 -7.97 -6.77
C ASN A 3 -30.71 -7.39 -7.32
N ILE A 4 -29.88 -8.25 -7.87
CA ILE A 4 -28.69 -7.80 -8.61
C ILE A 4 -29.21 -7.12 -9.89
N ASP A 5 -29.12 -5.80 -9.95
CA ASP A 5 -29.49 -5.05 -11.15
C ASP A 5 -28.58 -5.49 -12.30
N ARG A 6 -29.16 -6.08 -13.36
CA ARG A 6 -28.42 -6.54 -14.54
C ARG A 6 -27.57 -5.43 -15.18
N ARG A 7 -27.94 -4.17 -14.97
CA ARG A 7 -27.19 -2.99 -15.44
C ARG A 7 -25.84 -2.87 -14.74
N LEU A 8 -25.72 -3.30 -13.45
CA LEU A 8 -24.43 -3.31 -12.72
C LEU A 8 -23.45 -4.29 -13.37
N ILE A 9 -23.91 -5.45 -13.82
CA ILE A 9 -23.07 -6.45 -14.50
C ILE A 9 -22.58 -5.93 -15.85
N ARG A 10 -23.43 -5.24 -16.62
CA ARG A 10 -23.07 -4.67 -17.94
C ARG A 10 -22.04 -3.55 -17.83
N ASN A 11 -22.10 -2.73 -16.78
CA ASN A 11 -21.21 -1.60 -16.56
C ASN A 11 -20.04 -1.93 -15.64
N PHE A 12 -19.88 -3.20 -15.26
CA PHE A 12 -18.82 -3.67 -14.38
C PHE A 12 -17.45 -3.50 -15.04
N ASP A 13 -16.46 -3.08 -14.26
CA ASP A 13 -15.09 -2.85 -14.75
C ASP A 13 -14.27 -4.15 -14.77
N TRP A 14 -14.64 -5.06 -15.69
CA TRP A 14 -13.93 -6.33 -15.90
C TRP A 14 -12.46 -6.17 -16.18
N LEU A 15 -12.08 -5.09 -16.86
CA LEU A 15 -10.70 -4.84 -17.24
C LEU A 15 -9.83 -4.56 -16.01
N THR A 16 -10.30 -3.72 -15.09
CA THR A 16 -9.59 -3.47 -13.81
C THR A 16 -9.46 -4.76 -13.00
N LEU A 17 -10.53 -5.54 -12.89
CA LEU A 17 -10.51 -6.81 -12.17
C LEU A 17 -9.51 -7.79 -12.81
N SER A 18 -9.53 -7.95 -14.13
CA SER A 18 -8.61 -8.84 -14.85
C SER A 18 -7.14 -8.47 -14.63
N VAL A 19 -6.82 -7.18 -14.68
CA VAL A 19 -5.44 -6.70 -14.43
C VAL A 19 -5.02 -6.98 -12.98
N VAL A 20 -5.89 -6.74 -11.99
CA VAL A 20 -5.59 -7.05 -10.58
C VAL A 20 -5.35 -8.54 -10.37
N LEU A 21 -6.22 -9.39 -10.91
CA LEU A 21 -6.06 -10.84 -10.83
C LEU A 21 -4.76 -11.29 -11.49
N PHE A 22 -4.43 -10.74 -12.65
CA PHE A 22 -3.21 -11.06 -13.38
C PHE A 22 -1.95 -10.68 -12.57
N ILE A 23 -1.90 -9.46 -12.00
CA ILE A 23 -0.79 -9.05 -11.12
C ILE A 23 -0.69 -9.99 -9.91
N THR A 24 -1.83 -10.38 -9.31
CA THR A 24 -1.83 -11.29 -8.15
C THR A 24 -1.29 -12.67 -8.53
N VAL A 25 -1.64 -13.20 -9.71
CA VAL A 25 -1.11 -14.47 -10.23
C VAL A 25 0.40 -14.37 -10.46
N LEU A 26 0.88 -13.29 -11.10
CA LEU A 26 2.32 -13.04 -11.26
C LEU A 26 3.02 -12.97 -9.88
N GLY A 27 2.41 -12.33 -8.88
CA GLY A 27 2.91 -12.28 -7.52
C GLY A 27 3.03 -13.67 -6.88
N ILE A 28 2.01 -14.52 -7.02
CA ILE A 28 2.03 -15.91 -6.52
C ILE A 28 3.14 -16.72 -7.20
N MET A 29 3.31 -16.60 -8.52
CA MET A 29 4.38 -17.24 -9.28
C MET A 29 5.76 -16.78 -8.78
N THR A 30 5.94 -15.48 -8.58
CA THR A 30 7.20 -14.91 -8.08
C THR A 30 7.49 -15.36 -6.64
N ILE A 31 6.47 -15.38 -5.75
CA ILE A 31 6.61 -15.89 -4.38
C ILE A 31 7.00 -17.37 -4.39
N PHE A 32 6.39 -18.18 -5.25
CA PHE A 32 6.74 -19.59 -5.39
C PHE A 32 8.20 -19.74 -5.81
N SER A 33 8.64 -19.03 -6.84
CA SER A 33 10.03 -19.06 -7.30
C SER A 33 11.01 -18.57 -6.24
N ALA A 34 10.72 -17.42 -5.61
CA ALA A 34 11.57 -16.84 -4.57
C ALA A 34 11.78 -17.75 -3.38
N THR A 35 10.79 -18.58 -3.04
CA THR A 35 10.80 -19.41 -1.83
C THR A 35 11.23 -20.85 -2.07
N ARG A 36 11.46 -21.24 -3.32
CA ARG A 36 11.99 -22.57 -3.70
C ARG A 36 13.43 -22.73 -3.18
N GLN A 37 13.75 -23.94 -2.70
CA GLN A 37 15.13 -24.30 -2.32
C GLN A 37 15.74 -25.21 -3.39
N PRO A 38 16.94 -24.90 -3.90
CA PRO A 38 17.58 -25.70 -4.98
C PRO A 38 18.13 -27.05 -4.51
N SER A 39 18.29 -27.26 -3.19
CA SER A 39 18.95 -28.46 -2.63
C SER A 39 17.96 -29.58 -2.45
N GLY A 40 18.26 -30.78 -2.99
CA GLY A 40 17.49 -32.02 -2.98
C GLY A 40 17.20 -32.70 -1.64
N GLY A 41 17.10 -31.96 -0.56
CA GLY A 41 16.47 -32.40 0.70
C GLY A 41 14.98 -32.13 0.61
N GLU A 42 14.17 -32.94 1.28
CA GLU A 42 12.70 -32.79 1.35
C GLU A 42 12.31 -31.32 1.42
N VAL A 43 11.57 -30.91 0.41
CA VAL A 43 11.16 -29.54 0.17
C VAL A 43 10.33 -29.11 1.36
N ALA A 44 10.93 -28.47 2.35
CA ALA A 44 10.21 -27.52 3.19
C ALA A 44 9.81 -26.35 2.30
N GLN A 45 8.98 -26.66 1.32
CA GLN A 45 8.35 -25.71 0.41
C GLN A 45 7.61 -24.75 1.32
N SER A 46 8.12 -23.55 1.45
CA SER A 46 7.49 -22.55 2.27
C SER A 46 6.04 -22.44 1.83
N SER A 47 5.10 -22.67 2.71
CA SER A 47 3.65 -22.63 2.46
C SER A 47 3.15 -21.21 2.07
N PHE A 48 4.06 -20.26 1.79
CA PHE A 48 3.73 -18.87 1.52
C PHE A 48 2.85 -18.69 0.27
N TYR A 49 3.16 -19.37 -0.82
CA TYR A 49 2.37 -19.28 -2.05
C TYR A 49 0.96 -19.88 -1.87
N ILE A 50 0.83 -20.98 -1.10
CA ILE A 50 -0.47 -21.59 -0.78
C ILE A 50 -1.29 -20.62 0.08
N LYS A 51 -0.68 -20.04 1.12
CA LYS A 51 -1.33 -19.03 1.95
C LYS A 51 -1.75 -17.82 1.12
N GLN A 52 -0.93 -17.39 0.17
CA GLN A 52 -1.28 -16.27 -0.72
C GLN A 52 -2.47 -16.61 -1.63
N MET A 53 -2.56 -17.84 -2.16
CA MET A 53 -3.73 -18.31 -2.94
C MET A 53 -5.01 -18.32 -2.08
N VAL A 54 -4.92 -18.79 -0.83
CA VAL A 54 -6.06 -18.75 0.11
C VAL A 54 -6.50 -17.30 0.36
N TRP A 55 -5.54 -16.39 0.62
CA TRP A 55 -5.85 -14.98 0.81
C TRP A 55 -6.40 -14.31 -0.45
N MET A 56 -5.96 -14.72 -1.65
CA MET A 56 -6.56 -14.29 -2.91
C MET A 56 -8.02 -14.73 -3.01
N GLY A 57 -8.34 -15.97 -2.66
CA GLY A 57 -9.72 -16.46 -2.62
C GLY A 57 -10.60 -15.67 -1.65
N ILE A 58 -10.12 -15.43 -0.42
CA ILE A 58 -10.79 -14.58 0.57
C ILE A 58 -10.95 -13.15 0.05
N GLY A 59 -9.92 -12.60 -0.60
CA GLY A 59 -9.93 -11.28 -1.21
C GLY A 59 -11.00 -11.14 -2.31
N ILE A 60 -11.14 -12.15 -3.18
CA ILE A 60 -12.17 -12.18 -4.23
C ILE A 60 -13.57 -12.25 -3.61
N LEU A 61 -13.77 -13.07 -2.57
CA LEU A 61 -15.05 -13.11 -1.84
C LEU A 61 -15.37 -11.74 -1.21
N ALA A 62 -14.41 -11.11 -0.55
CA ALA A 62 -14.59 -9.78 -0.01
C ALA A 62 -14.90 -8.75 -1.11
N LEU A 63 -14.22 -8.82 -2.24
CA LEU A 63 -14.48 -7.96 -3.40
C LEU A 63 -15.94 -8.10 -3.87
N ILE A 64 -16.46 -9.30 -4.01
CA ILE A 64 -17.87 -9.56 -4.42
C ILE A 64 -18.83 -8.94 -3.38
N VAL A 65 -18.56 -9.13 -2.10
CA VAL A 65 -19.37 -8.55 -1.02
C VAL A 65 -19.39 -7.02 -1.10
N PHE A 66 -18.22 -6.37 -1.21
CA PHE A 66 -18.13 -4.90 -1.22
C PHE A 66 -18.70 -4.26 -2.49
N ILE A 67 -18.71 -4.97 -3.62
CA ILE A 67 -19.37 -4.50 -4.84
C ILE A 67 -20.90 -4.56 -4.74
N SER A 68 -21.44 -5.51 -3.96
CA SER A 68 -22.89 -5.69 -3.81
C SER A 68 -23.57 -4.51 -3.10
N PHE A 69 -22.85 -3.79 -2.23
CA PHE A 69 -23.36 -2.60 -1.53
C PHE A 69 -23.04 -1.33 -2.32
N ASP A 70 -23.84 -0.28 -2.09
CA ASP A 70 -23.55 1.03 -2.65
C ASP A 70 -22.41 1.71 -1.85
N TYR A 71 -21.40 2.25 -2.57
CA TYR A 71 -20.29 2.95 -1.92
C TYR A 71 -20.73 4.17 -1.09
N ILE A 72 -21.90 4.79 -1.40
CA ILE A 72 -22.47 5.91 -0.64
C ILE A 72 -22.75 5.49 0.81
N TRP A 73 -23.06 4.20 1.04
CA TRP A 73 -23.24 3.68 2.39
C TRP A 73 -21.97 3.84 3.26
N LEU A 74 -20.77 3.76 2.65
CA LEU A 74 -19.50 4.02 3.34
C LEU A 74 -19.43 5.45 3.90
N ALA A 75 -20.04 6.44 3.25
CA ALA A 75 -20.10 7.79 3.77
C ALA A 75 -20.92 7.87 5.07
N ARG A 76 -22.04 7.12 5.14
CA ARG A 76 -22.90 7.09 6.34
C ARG A 76 -22.22 6.46 7.55
N ILE A 77 -21.37 5.48 7.32
CA ILE A 77 -20.64 4.76 8.38
C ILE A 77 -19.19 5.22 8.56
N ALA A 78 -18.78 6.31 7.89
CA ALA A 78 -17.38 6.76 7.89
C ALA A 78 -16.83 6.98 9.30
N ILE A 79 -17.59 7.66 10.16
CA ILE A 79 -17.20 7.94 11.57
C ILE A 79 -17.07 6.65 12.38
N PRO A 80 -18.10 5.78 12.48
CA PRO A 80 -17.95 4.52 13.24
C PRO A 80 -16.85 3.62 12.71
N VAL A 81 -16.68 3.50 11.40
CA VAL A 81 -15.58 2.72 10.79
C VAL A 81 -14.21 3.29 11.17
N TYR A 82 -14.04 4.61 11.14
CA TYR A 82 -12.82 5.28 11.56
C TYR A 82 -12.53 5.05 13.06
N LEU A 83 -13.53 5.16 13.92
CA LEU A 83 -13.39 4.92 15.37
C LEU A 83 -13.03 3.45 15.66
N ILE A 84 -13.63 2.50 14.97
CA ILE A 84 -13.23 1.08 15.02
C ILE A 84 -11.77 0.92 14.63
N GLY A 85 -11.34 1.58 13.56
CA GLY A 85 -9.94 1.57 13.12
C GLY A 85 -8.97 2.10 14.18
N LEU A 86 -9.31 3.23 14.83
CA LEU A 86 -8.52 3.77 15.94
C LEU A 86 -8.47 2.81 17.13
N PHE A 87 -9.60 2.21 17.49
CA PHE A 87 -9.68 1.24 18.56
C PHE A 87 -8.83 0.01 18.29
N LEU A 88 -8.84 -0.51 17.05
CA LEU A 88 -7.97 -1.61 16.63
C LEU A 88 -6.49 -1.24 16.70
N LEU A 89 -6.10 -0.02 16.30
CA LEU A 89 -4.73 0.46 16.48
C LEU A 89 -4.38 0.55 17.98
N PHE A 90 -5.28 1.01 18.81
CA PHE A 90 -5.04 1.06 20.27
C PHE A 90 -4.87 -0.35 20.87
N ILE A 91 -5.71 -1.33 20.48
CA ILE A 91 -5.56 -2.73 20.90
C ILE A 91 -4.18 -3.27 20.55
N VAL A 92 -3.68 -3.00 19.34
CA VAL A 92 -2.33 -3.42 18.93
C VAL A 92 -1.25 -2.85 19.85
N LEU A 93 -1.41 -1.61 20.30
CA LEU A 93 -0.45 -0.97 21.21
C LEU A 93 -0.38 -1.69 22.57
N VAL A 94 -1.53 -2.21 23.04
CA VAL A 94 -1.65 -2.85 24.37
C VAL A 94 -1.38 -4.36 24.30
N ALA A 95 -1.96 -5.05 23.33
CA ALA A 95 -2.00 -6.51 23.24
C ALA A 95 -1.38 -7.09 21.96
N GLY A 96 -0.72 -6.27 21.13
CA GLY A 96 -0.12 -6.73 19.88
C GLY A 96 1.14 -7.58 20.09
N ARG A 97 1.41 -8.48 19.15
CA ARG A 97 2.68 -9.21 19.09
C ARG A 97 3.75 -8.38 18.40
N THR A 98 4.96 -8.46 18.94
CA THR A 98 6.16 -7.86 18.34
C THR A 98 6.68 -8.75 17.23
N GLY A 99 6.83 -8.18 16.04
CA GLY A 99 7.49 -8.81 14.90
C GLY A 99 8.48 -7.82 14.27
N MET A 100 9.70 -8.25 14.00
CA MET A 100 10.76 -7.40 13.40
C MET A 100 10.96 -6.06 14.14
N GLY A 101 10.95 -6.09 15.46
CA GLY A 101 11.21 -4.89 16.30
C GLY A 101 10.04 -3.94 16.48
N ALA A 102 8.84 -4.25 15.97
CA ALA A 102 7.66 -3.42 16.16
C ALA A 102 6.41 -4.24 16.49
N GLN A 103 5.55 -3.68 17.33
CA GLN A 103 4.31 -4.30 17.78
C GLN A 103 3.18 -3.93 16.81
N ARG A 104 2.86 -4.83 15.85
CA ARG A 104 1.97 -4.50 14.70
C ARG A 104 0.90 -5.56 14.42
N TRP A 105 0.98 -6.73 15.04
CA TRP A 105 0.17 -7.89 14.69
C TRP A 105 -0.75 -8.32 15.82
N ILE A 106 -1.98 -8.68 15.48
CA ILE A 106 -2.89 -9.40 16.36
C ILE A 106 -2.93 -10.84 15.87
N SER A 107 -2.65 -11.80 16.75
CA SER A 107 -2.81 -13.23 16.45
C SER A 107 -4.23 -13.67 16.70
N LEU A 108 -4.88 -14.17 15.68
CA LEU A 108 -6.20 -14.82 15.74
C LEU A 108 -6.02 -16.31 15.42
N GLY A 109 -5.45 -17.06 16.37
CA GLY A 109 -5.07 -18.46 16.14
C GLY A 109 -3.96 -18.60 15.10
N PRO A 110 -4.18 -19.36 14.00
CA PRO A 110 -3.19 -19.53 12.92
C PRO A 110 -3.05 -18.33 12.00
N LEU A 111 -3.98 -17.37 12.09
CA LEU A 111 -3.99 -16.17 11.26
C LEU A 111 -3.37 -14.99 12.02
N SER A 112 -2.51 -14.25 11.34
CA SER A 112 -1.99 -12.97 11.81
C SER A 112 -2.69 -11.83 11.08
N PHE A 113 -3.26 -10.91 11.86
CA PHE A 113 -4.00 -9.77 11.35
C PHE A 113 -3.24 -8.47 11.68
N GLN A 114 -3.05 -7.61 10.67
CA GLN A 114 -2.40 -6.31 10.83
C GLN A 114 -3.46 -5.20 10.68
N PRO A 115 -3.96 -4.61 11.78
CA PRO A 115 -5.00 -3.59 11.72
C PRO A 115 -4.64 -2.35 10.93
N SER A 116 -3.37 -1.96 10.92
CA SER A 116 -2.92 -0.77 10.19
C SER A 116 -3.11 -0.89 8.66
N GLU A 117 -3.18 -2.10 8.09
CA GLU A 117 -3.48 -2.29 6.66
C GLU A 117 -4.92 -1.88 6.31
N PHE A 118 -5.89 -2.23 7.17
CA PHE A 118 -7.28 -1.81 7.01
C PHE A 118 -7.49 -0.35 7.40
N PHE A 119 -6.76 0.10 8.43
CA PHE A 119 -6.88 1.47 8.90
C PHE A 119 -6.65 2.50 7.79
N LYS A 120 -5.74 2.25 6.87
CA LYS A 120 -5.50 3.16 5.73
C LYS A 120 -6.75 3.39 4.87
N LEU A 121 -7.50 2.32 4.57
CA LEU A 121 -8.76 2.45 3.84
C LEU A 121 -9.83 3.17 4.68
N MET A 122 -9.95 2.83 5.97
CA MET A 122 -10.88 3.50 6.89
C MET A 122 -10.56 4.99 7.03
N PHE A 123 -9.28 5.34 7.06
CA PHE A 123 -8.79 6.71 7.07
C PHE A 123 -9.15 7.47 5.78
N ILE A 124 -8.98 6.84 4.61
CA ILE A 124 -9.36 7.42 3.32
C ILE A 124 -10.87 7.67 3.27
N ILE A 125 -11.69 6.72 3.74
CA ILE A 125 -13.16 6.86 3.82
C ILE A 125 -13.53 8.07 4.69
N MET A 126 -12.93 8.17 5.89
CA MET A 126 -13.18 9.31 6.81
C MET A 126 -12.76 10.63 6.19
N LEU A 127 -11.59 10.68 5.57
CA LEU A 127 -11.05 11.90 4.97
C LEU A 127 -11.91 12.36 3.77
N ALA A 128 -12.31 11.42 2.89
CA ALA A 128 -13.19 11.69 1.77
C ALA A 128 -14.57 12.17 2.24
N ASN A 129 -15.12 11.55 3.27
CA ASN A 129 -16.39 11.96 3.87
C ASN A 129 -16.31 13.38 4.45
N TYR A 130 -15.28 13.67 5.25
CA TYR A 130 -15.10 15.00 5.84
C TYR A 130 -14.99 16.09 4.77
N TYR A 131 -14.22 15.85 3.72
CA TYR A 131 -14.00 16.84 2.65
C TYR A 131 -15.18 16.97 1.68
N SER A 132 -16.06 15.99 1.60
CA SER A 132 -17.24 16.06 0.72
C SER A 132 -18.30 17.06 1.18
N PHE A 133 -18.32 17.44 2.47
CA PHE A 133 -19.29 18.38 3.02
C PHE A 133 -19.08 19.84 2.59
N SER A 134 -17.88 20.22 2.16
CA SER A 134 -17.58 21.59 1.71
C SER A 134 -17.11 21.60 0.27
N ARG A 135 -17.59 22.54 -0.53
CA ARG A 135 -17.09 22.77 -1.90
C ARG A 135 -15.92 23.74 -1.96
N GLU A 136 -15.69 24.50 -0.90
CA GLU A 136 -14.62 25.51 -0.86
C GLU A 136 -13.23 24.89 -0.75
N PRO A 137 -12.20 25.52 -1.34
CA PRO A 137 -10.81 25.14 -1.12
C PRO A 137 -10.43 25.29 0.35
N LEU A 138 -9.60 24.35 0.83
CA LEU A 138 -9.13 24.35 2.21
C LEU A 138 -8.24 25.56 2.49
N ASN A 139 -8.62 26.31 3.50
CA ASN A 139 -7.78 27.34 4.09
C ASN A 139 -6.89 26.73 5.20
N THR A 140 -5.97 27.51 5.77
CA THR A 140 -5.04 27.06 6.81
C THR A 140 -5.78 26.48 8.02
N ALA A 141 -6.83 27.17 8.50
CA ALA A 141 -7.61 26.71 9.64
C ALA A 141 -8.35 25.38 9.34
N GLY A 142 -8.89 25.22 8.14
CA GLY A 142 -9.53 23.99 7.69
C GLY A 142 -8.55 22.81 7.63
N LEU A 143 -7.36 23.03 7.06
CA LEU A 143 -6.31 22.01 7.01
C LEU A 143 -5.84 21.61 8.40
N LEU A 144 -5.57 22.55 9.29
CA LEU A 144 -5.18 22.29 10.68
C LEU A 144 -6.27 21.55 11.44
N ARG A 145 -7.54 21.91 11.24
CA ARG A 145 -8.67 21.22 11.86
C ARG A 145 -8.70 19.75 11.46
N VAL A 146 -8.58 19.44 10.16
CA VAL A 146 -8.53 18.04 9.72
C VAL A 146 -7.29 17.33 10.26
N PHE A 147 -6.15 18.01 10.26
CA PHE A 147 -4.93 17.42 10.83
C PHE A 147 -5.14 17.03 12.29
N PHE A 148 -5.61 17.90 13.14
CA PHE A 148 -5.78 17.61 14.58
C PHE A 148 -6.88 16.58 14.85
N PHE A 149 -8.02 16.64 14.16
CA PHE A 149 -9.15 15.75 14.46
C PHE A 149 -9.08 14.39 13.73
N VAL A 150 -8.44 14.33 12.55
CA VAL A 150 -8.46 13.11 11.73
C VAL A 150 -7.08 12.48 11.58
N VAL A 151 -5.98 13.26 11.62
CA VAL A 151 -4.64 12.73 11.34
C VAL A 151 -3.80 12.55 12.59
N PHE A 152 -3.87 13.49 13.54
CA PHE A 152 -2.95 13.54 14.68
C PHE A 152 -3.03 12.30 15.57
N LEU A 153 -4.23 11.87 15.94
CA LEU A 153 -4.42 10.73 16.83
C LEU A 153 -3.91 9.40 16.22
N PRO A 154 -4.31 9.00 15.00
CA PRO A 154 -3.76 7.80 14.39
C PRO A 154 -2.25 7.89 14.15
N PHE A 155 -1.74 9.06 13.77
CA PHE A 155 -0.30 9.24 13.62
C PHE A 155 0.45 9.01 14.93
N LEU A 156 -0.05 9.54 16.04
CA LEU A 156 0.51 9.34 17.37
C LEU A 156 0.49 7.86 17.79
N LEU A 157 -0.61 7.15 17.52
CA LEU A 157 -0.71 5.71 17.81
C LEU A 157 0.29 4.90 16.99
N LEU A 158 0.40 5.17 15.70
CA LEU A 158 1.34 4.50 14.79
C LEU A 158 2.80 4.80 15.17
N PHE A 159 3.08 6.02 15.60
CA PHE A 159 4.41 6.41 16.09
C PHE A 159 4.80 5.64 17.36
N LYS A 160 3.86 5.49 18.31
CA LYS A 160 4.08 4.70 19.54
C LYS A 160 4.21 3.20 19.27
N GLN A 161 3.65 2.67 18.18
CA GLN A 161 3.80 1.27 17.72
C GLN A 161 5.12 0.99 17.00
N PRO A 162 6.07 1.89 16.95
CA PRO A 162 7.14 2.16 15.98
C PRO A 162 6.82 1.70 14.53
N ASP A 163 5.60 1.99 14.06
CA ASP A 163 5.19 1.75 12.67
C ASP A 163 5.28 3.04 11.83
N LEU A 164 6.50 3.58 11.70
CA LEU A 164 6.75 4.79 10.90
C LEU A 164 6.33 4.60 9.43
N ARG A 165 6.46 3.38 8.91
CA ARG A 165 6.03 3.02 7.56
C ARG A 165 4.58 3.42 7.30
N THR A 166 3.65 2.93 8.12
CA THR A 166 2.23 3.25 7.99
C THR A 166 1.95 4.72 8.33
N GLY A 167 2.66 5.29 9.32
CA GLY A 167 2.53 6.71 9.67
C GLY A 167 2.85 7.64 8.51
N ILE A 168 3.95 7.40 7.79
CA ILE A 168 4.34 8.16 6.59
C ILE A 168 3.29 8.00 5.49
N VAL A 169 2.81 6.79 5.22
CA VAL A 169 1.76 6.55 4.20
C VAL A 169 0.48 7.32 4.54
N VAL A 170 0.04 7.32 5.80
CA VAL A 170 -1.15 8.07 6.24
C VAL A 170 -0.96 9.59 6.02
N LEU A 171 0.22 10.14 6.33
CA LEU A 171 0.53 11.54 6.06
C LEU A 171 0.55 11.86 4.57
N LEU A 172 1.16 11.00 3.75
CA LEU A 172 1.20 11.18 2.30
C LEU A 172 -0.21 11.10 1.68
N ILE A 173 -1.06 10.18 2.14
CA ILE A 173 -2.46 10.11 1.72
C ILE A 173 -3.20 11.39 2.13
N PHE A 174 -3.05 11.85 3.39
CA PHE A 174 -3.65 13.09 3.85
C PHE A 174 -3.27 14.28 2.96
N MET A 175 -1.98 14.45 2.68
CA MET A 175 -1.49 15.53 1.84
C MET A 175 -2.02 15.42 0.40
N SER A 176 -1.99 14.22 -0.18
CA SER A 176 -2.45 13.98 -1.55
C SER A 176 -3.94 14.26 -1.72
N VAL A 177 -4.77 13.78 -0.79
CA VAL A 177 -6.23 14.03 -0.84
C VAL A 177 -6.56 15.48 -0.54
N SER A 178 -5.82 16.15 0.36
CA SER A 178 -5.99 17.57 0.65
C SER A 178 -5.64 18.44 -0.56
N LEU A 179 -4.56 18.11 -1.29
CA LEU A 179 -4.21 18.76 -2.55
C LEU A 179 -5.27 18.53 -3.61
N ALA A 180 -5.81 17.33 -3.74
CA ALA A 180 -6.87 16.98 -4.69
C ALA A 180 -8.21 17.66 -4.35
N LYS A 181 -8.51 17.90 -3.08
CA LYS A 181 -9.65 18.73 -2.63
C LYS A 181 -9.50 20.17 -3.10
N GLY A 182 -8.27 20.64 -3.18
CA GLY A 182 -7.90 22.01 -3.47
C GLY A 182 -7.47 22.77 -2.21
N LEU A 183 -6.23 23.23 -2.21
CA LEU A 183 -5.68 24.10 -1.18
C LEU A 183 -5.58 25.54 -1.69
N GLN A 184 -5.84 26.51 -0.84
CA GLN A 184 -5.55 27.89 -1.16
C GLN A 184 -4.04 28.07 -1.43
N LYS A 185 -3.66 28.89 -2.42
CA LYS A 185 -2.25 29.13 -2.78
C LYS A 185 -1.38 29.52 -1.58
N LYS A 186 -1.95 30.31 -0.66
CA LYS A 186 -1.29 30.73 0.60
C LYS A 186 -0.93 29.52 1.49
N VAL A 187 -1.81 28.51 1.54
CA VAL A 187 -1.60 27.27 2.33
C VAL A 187 -0.49 26.44 1.71
N ILE A 188 -0.47 26.32 0.39
CA ILE A 188 0.60 25.60 -0.33
C ILE A 188 1.95 26.28 -0.06
N ALA A 189 2.02 27.60 -0.21
CA ALA A 189 3.23 28.36 0.07
C ALA A 189 3.68 28.17 1.53
N LEU A 190 2.76 28.23 2.49
CA LEU A 190 3.06 28.03 3.91
C LEU A 190 3.63 26.64 4.19
N ILE A 191 3.03 25.57 3.61
CA ILE A 191 3.51 24.20 3.76
C ILE A 191 4.93 24.06 3.21
N VAL A 192 5.21 24.62 2.03
CA VAL A 192 6.54 24.59 1.42
C VAL A 192 7.55 25.35 2.27
N ILE A 193 7.22 26.57 2.72
CA ILE A 193 8.11 27.37 3.57
C ILE A 193 8.40 26.65 4.90
N ILE A 194 7.36 26.16 5.60
CA ILE A 194 7.52 25.42 6.84
C ILE A 194 8.37 24.16 6.58
N GLY A 195 8.10 23.41 5.51
CA GLY A 195 8.87 22.23 5.13
C GLY A 195 10.35 22.54 4.97
N VAL A 196 10.69 23.54 4.18
CA VAL A 196 12.09 23.94 3.93
C VAL A 196 12.77 24.45 5.21
N VAL A 197 12.13 25.36 5.96
CA VAL A 197 12.70 25.97 7.16
C VAL A 197 12.83 24.95 8.31
N SER A 198 11.85 24.05 8.46
CA SER A 198 11.87 23.07 9.55
C SER A 198 12.77 21.85 9.30
N THR A 199 13.11 21.55 8.05
CA THR A 199 13.91 20.36 7.70
C THR A 199 15.21 20.23 8.50
N PRO A 200 16.09 21.25 8.65
CA PRO A 200 17.32 21.11 9.44
C PRO A 200 17.05 20.91 10.93
N PHE A 201 16.04 21.57 11.50
CA PHE A 201 15.69 21.43 12.92
C PHE A 201 14.96 20.12 13.22
N LEU A 202 13.94 19.79 12.45
CA LEU A 202 13.21 18.53 12.59
C LEU A 202 14.12 17.34 12.28
N GLY A 203 15.02 17.48 11.32
CA GLY A 203 16.01 16.46 10.97
C GLY A 203 16.87 16.08 12.20
N SER A 204 17.40 17.02 12.93
CA SER A 204 18.23 16.77 14.13
C SER A 204 17.42 16.18 15.28
N ILE A 205 16.22 16.73 15.56
CA ILE A 205 15.32 16.24 16.62
C ILE A 205 14.79 14.83 16.29
N MET A 206 14.38 14.61 15.06
CA MET A 206 13.93 13.28 14.62
C MET A 206 15.07 12.27 14.67
N TRP A 207 16.28 12.64 14.29
CA TRP A 207 17.45 11.77 14.35
C TRP A 207 17.70 11.23 15.77
N THR A 208 17.60 12.09 16.80
CA THR A 208 17.77 11.66 18.20
C THR A 208 16.62 10.76 18.68
N GLY A 209 15.40 10.97 18.17
CA GLY A 209 14.21 10.18 18.52
C GLY A 209 14.04 8.85 17.75
N LEU A 210 14.80 8.65 16.67
CA LEU A 210 14.76 7.41 15.90
C LEU A 210 15.43 6.26 16.65
N LYS A 211 14.85 5.06 16.56
CA LYS A 211 15.50 3.83 17.02
C LYS A 211 16.66 3.46 16.09
N ASP A 212 17.64 2.72 16.59
CA ASP A 212 18.85 2.37 15.83
C ASP A 212 18.55 1.70 14.50
N TYR A 213 17.58 0.77 14.45
CA TYR A 213 17.20 0.12 13.19
C TYR A 213 16.61 1.10 12.15
N GLN A 214 16.05 2.23 12.57
CA GLN A 214 15.51 3.27 11.69
C GLN A 214 16.64 4.17 11.17
N LYS A 215 17.60 4.52 12.04
CA LYS A 215 18.82 5.25 11.66
C LYS A 215 19.63 4.45 10.65
N ASN A 216 19.82 3.15 10.92
CA ASN A 216 20.55 2.25 10.03
C ASN A 216 19.95 2.19 8.62
N ARG A 217 18.63 2.29 8.48
CA ARG A 217 17.97 2.36 7.16
C ARG A 217 18.33 3.63 6.37
N ILE A 218 18.47 4.75 7.05
CA ILE A 218 18.84 6.03 6.42
C ILE A 218 20.33 6.01 6.08
N ILE A 219 21.17 5.55 7.00
CA ILE A 219 22.63 5.43 6.78
C ILE A 219 22.92 4.48 5.63
N ALA A 220 22.31 3.28 5.64
CA ALA A 220 22.49 2.30 4.58
C ALA A 220 21.99 2.77 3.20
N PHE A 221 21.08 3.73 3.15
CA PHE A 221 20.67 4.35 1.88
C PHE A 221 21.70 5.33 1.36
N ILE A 222 22.33 6.14 2.24
CA ILE A 222 23.36 7.14 1.87
C ILE A 222 24.68 6.44 1.57
N GLU A 223 25.10 5.53 2.46
CA GLU A 223 26.35 4.80 2.41
C GLU A 223 26.12 3.29 2.60
N PRO A 224 25.70 2.57 1.54
CA PRO A 224 25.40 1.13 1.64
C PRO A 224 26.59 0.28 2.08
N GLU A 225 27.82 0.77 1.87
CA GLU A 225 29.05 0.07 2.21
C GLU A 225 29.34 0.03 3.72
N VAL A 226 28.74 0.91 4.51
CA VAL A 226 28.92 0.96 5.97
C VAL A 226 28.19 -0.20 6.68
N ASP A 227 27.18 -0.78 6.03
CA ASP A 227 26.43 -1.93 6.56
C ASP A 227 26.46 -3.13 5.60
N PRO A 228 27.63 -3.80 5.45
CA PRO A 228 27.84 -4.86 4.47
C PRO A 228 27.11 -6.18 4.83
N SER A 229 26.50 -6.31 6.00
CA SER A 229 25.78 -7.51 6.46
C SER A 229 24.31 -7.25 6.79
N GLY A 230 23.88 -5.99 6.82
CA GLY A 230 22.49 -5.61 7.16
C GLY A 230 21.72 -5.04 5.97
N ILE A 231 21.11 -3.89 6.15
CA ILE A 231 20.21 -3.29 5.16
C ILE A 231 20.96 -2.84 3.89
N GLY A 232 22.22 -2.38 4.03
CA GLY A 232 23.08 -2.05 2.89
C GLY A 232 23.31 -3.24 1.97
N TYR A 233 23.55 -4.42 2.57
CA TYR A 233 23.64 -5.67 1.82
C TYR A 233 22.35 -5.96 1.03
N HIS A 234 21.17 -5.79 1.65
CA HIS A 234 19.90 -6.06 0.98
C HIS A 234 19.65 -5.15 -0.23
N ILE A 235 20.01 -3.86 -0.12
CA ILE A 235 19.91 -2.91 -1.22
C ILE A 235 20.84 -3.33 -2.37
N ASN A 236 22.09 -3.69 -2.06
CA ASN A 236 23.06 -4.09 -3.07
C ASN A 236 22.64 -5.41 -3.74
N GLN A 237 22.18 -6.42 -3.00
CA GLN A 237 21.67 -7.67 -3.58
C GLN A 237 20.42 -7.45 -4.43
N SER A 238 19.55 -6.52 -4.03
CA SER A 238 18.40 -6.12 -4.83
C SER A 238 18.81 -5.52 -6.17
N LYS A 239 19.78 -4.60 -6.18
CA LYS A 239 20.33 -4.01 -7.42
C LYS A 239 21.00 -5.04 -8.30
N ILE A 240 21.77 -5.98 -7.70
CA ILE A 240 22.40 -7.09 -8.43
C ILE A 240 21.32 -7.99 -9.07
N ALA A 241 20.25 -8.31 -8.32
CA ALA A 241 19.14 -9.10 -8.85
C ALA A 241 18.53 -8.44 -10.09
N VAL A 242 18.13 -7.16 -9.96
CA VAL A 242 17.53 -6.41 -11.08
C VAL A 242 18.48 -6.30 -12.27
N GLY A 243 19.75 -5.95 -12.03
CA GLY A 243 20.76 -5.81 -13.08
C GLY A 243 21.09 -7.12 -13.79
N SER A 244 21.13 -8.24 -13.05
CA SER A 244 21.45 -9.56 -13.59
C SER A 244 20.33 -10.17 -14.46
N GLY A 245 19.12 -9.58 -14.44
CA GLY A 245 18.02 -9.97 -15.31
C GLY A 245 18.19 -9.52 -16.76
N GLU A 246 19.09 -8.59 -17.05
CA GLU A 246 19.34 -8.05 -18.39
C GLU A 246 18.03 -7.67 -19.11
N PHE A 247 17.92 -7.92 -20.44
CA PHE A 247 16.74 -7.54 -21.21
C PHE A 247 15.58 -8.54 -21.09
N PHE A 248 15.86 -9.85 -21.20
CA PHE A 248 14.83 -10.91 -21.23
C PHE A 248 14.70 -11.71 -19.93
N GLY A 249 15.55 -11.49 -18.95
CA GLY A 249 15.58 -12.25 -17.71
C GLY A 249 16.35 -13.57 -17.83
N LYS A 250 16.63 -14.15 -16.67
CA LYS A 250 17.26 -15.48 -16.57
C LYS A 250 16.30 -16.62 -16.92
N GLY A 251 14.99 -16.33 -16.94
CA GLY A 251 13.92 -17.32 -17.08
C GLY A 251 13.24 -17.64 -15.75
N TYR A 252 11.96 -18.00 -15.83
CA TYR A 252 11.17 -18.38 -14.65
C TYR A 252 11.79 -19.58 -13.92
N LEU A 253 11.91 -19.51 -12.61
CA LEU A 253 12.58 -20.47 -11.73
C LEU A 253 14.11 -20.57 -11.92
N GLN A 254 14.73 -19.68 -12.68
CA GLN A 254 16.19 -19.65 -12.90
C GLN A 254 16.86 -18.48 -12.18
N GLY A 255 16.11 -17.71 -11.39
CA GLY A 255 16.65 -16.67 -10.51
C GLY A 255 17.61 -17.28 -9.48
N THR A 256 18.63 -16.53 -9.10
CA THR A 256 19.67 -16.98 -8.17
C THR A 256 19.54 -16.27 -6.80
N GLN A 257 19.19 -14.99 -6.80
CA GLN A 257 19.19 -14.17 -5.58
C GLN A 257 18.09 -14.58 -4.57
N GLY A 258 16.93 -15.00 -5.09
CA GLY A 258 15.84 -15.55 -4.30
C GLY A 258 16.18 -16.91 -3.69
N PRO A 259 16.33 -17.98 -4.47
CA PRO A 259 16.52 -19.35 -4.01
C PRO A 259 17.72 -19.54 -3.10
N PHE A 260 18.88 -18.93 -3.39
CA PHE A 260 20.10 -19.05 -2.59
C PHE A 260 20.12 -18.18 -1.33
N ARG A 261 19.01 -17.52 -0.97
CA ARG A 261 18.85 -16.70 0.23
C ARG A 261 19.79 -15.50 0.32
N PHE A 262 20.33 -15.01 -0.80
CA PHE A 262 21.13 -13.79 -0.80
C PHE A 262 20.28 -12.56 -0.52
N LEU A 263 18.97 -12.61 -0.86
CA LEU A 263 18.03 -11.53 -0.64
C LEU A 263 17.03 -11.90 0.48
N PRO A 264 17.21 -11.38 1.72
CA PRO A 264 16.19 -11.49 2.77
C PRO A 264 14.91 -10.77 2.37
N GLU A 265 13.77 -11.14 2.99
CA GLU A 265 12.44 -10.55 2.69
C GLU A 265 12.08 -10.54 1.19
N LYS A 266 12.62 -11.50 0.43
CA LYS A 266 12.45 -11.67 -1.02
C LYS A 266 11.01 -11.88 -1.46
N HIS A 267 10.15 -12.36 -0.57
CA HIS A 267 8.73 -12.62 -0.83
C HIS A 267 7.82 -11.45 -0.42
N THR A 268 8.34 -10.47 0.31
CA THR A 268 7.60 -9.29 0.80
C THR A 268 8.09 -8.01 0.15
N ASP A 269 9.17 -7.43 0.66
CA ASP A 269 9.64 -6.10 0.32
C ASP A 269 10.39 -6.04 -1.01
N PHE A 270 11.12 -7.12 -1.35
CA PHE A 270 11.97 -7.21 -2.54
C PHE A 270 11.42 -8.16 -3.63
N VAL A 271 10.10 -8.40 -3.64
CA VAL A 271 9.48 -9.29 -4.63
C VAL A 271 9.72 -8.82 -6.07
N PHE A 272 9.75 -7.50 -6.31
CA PHE A 272 10.05 -6.93 -7.62
C PHE A 272 11.46 -7.28 -8.10
N SER A 273 12.46 -7.32 -7.22
CA SER A 273 13.84 -7.67 -7.60
C SER A 273 13.96 -9.11 -8.10
N VAL A 274 13.25 -10.05 -7.46
CA VAL A 274 13.17 -11.45 -7.92
C VAL A 274 12.45 -11.54 -9.26
N PHE A 275 11.34 -10.81 -9.41
CA PHE A 275 10.63 -10.75 -10.70
C PHE A 275 11.51 -10.19 -11.80
N ALA A 276 12.22 -9.10 -11.55
CA ALA A 276 13.10 -8.46 -12.52
C ALA A 276 14.29 -9.35 -12.90
N GLU A 277 14.84 -10.13 -11.96
CA GLU A 277 15.88 -11.12 -12.25
C GLU A 277 15.40 -12.20 -13.22
N GLU A 278 14.15 -12.70 -13.03
CA GLU A 278 13.62 -13.80 -13.85
C GLU A 278 13.05 -13.37 -15.19
N TRP A 279 12.41 -12.18 -15.24
CA TRP A 279 11.68 -11.68 -16.42
C TRP A 279 12.41 -10.54 -17.13
N GLY A 280 13.51 -10.04 -16.57
CA GLY A 280 14.34 -8.99 -17.12
C GLY A 280 13.67 -7.63 -17.26
N PHE A 281 14.30 -6.79 -18.08
CA PHE A 281 13.79 -5.44 -18.35
C PHE A 281 12.42 -5.46 -19.05
N ALA A 282 12.23 -6.34 -20.04
CA ALA A 282 10.97 -6.46 -20.78
C ALA A 282 9.80 -6.83 -19.87
N GLY A 283 9.97 -7.86 -19.02
CA GLY A 283 8.95 -8.23 -18.04
C GLY A 283 8.70 -7.14 -16.99
N SER A 284 9.75 -6.46 -16.55
CA SER A 284 9.64 -5.34 -15.61
C SER A 284 8.82 -4.19 -16.19
N ILE A 285 9.10 -3.74 -17.42
CA ILE A 285 8.31 -2.68 -18.08
C ILE A 285 6.86 -3.11 -18.27
N PHE A 286 6.62 -4.38 -18.63
CA PHE A 286 5.25 -4.90 -18.71
C PHE A 286 4.53 -4.83 -17.38
N LEU A 287 5.14 -5.27 -16.26
CA LEU A 287 4.57 -5.18 -14.94
C LEU A 287 4.31 -3.72 -14.51
N LEU A 288 5.29 -2.83 -14.73
CA LEU A 288 5.16 -1.41 -14.43
C LEU A 288 3.99 -0.77 -15.23
N SER A 289 3.79 -1.19 -16.49
CA SER A 289 2.68 -0.71 -17.32
C SER A 289 1.32 -1.13 -16.77
N LEU A 290 1.20 -2.33 -16.18
CA LEU A 290 -0.02 -2.79 -15.52
C LEU A 290 -0.35 -1.93 -14.27
N TYR A 291 0.66 -1.59 -13.46
CA TYR A 291 0.44 -0.67 -12.33
C TYR A 291 0.08 0.74 -12.79
N LEU A 292 0.76 1.25 -13.81
CA LEU A 292 0.41 2.55 -14.39
C LEU A 292 -1.03 2.55 -14.91
N PHE A 293 -1.44 1.47 -15.58
CA PHE A 293 -2.83 1.28 -16.00
C PHE A 293 -3.81 1.34 -14.80
N LEU A 294 -3.53 0.66 -13.69
CA LEU A 294 -4.38 0.70 -12.49
C LEU A 294 -4.48 2.12 -11.91
N ILE A 295 -3.35 2.84 -11.86
CA ILE A 295 -3.32 4.23 -11.38
C ILE A 295 -4.16 5.13 -12.30
N MET A 296 -3.94 5.05 -13.62
CA MET A 296 -4.70 5.83 -14.61
C MET A 296 -6.20 5.51 -14.56
N ARG A 297 -6.52 4.22 -14.35
CA ARG A 297 -7.90 3.78 -14.21
C ARG A 297 -8.57 4.33 -12.96
N GLY A 298 -7.84 4.37 -11.83
CA GLY A 298 -8.31 4.99 -10.60
C GLY A 298 -8.54 6.49 -10.74
N LEU A 299 -7.62 7.20 -11.41
CA LEU A 299 -7.78 8.64 -11.71
C LEU A 299 -8.99 8.89 -12.64
N ASP A 300 -9.19 8.07 -13.68
CA ASP A 300 -10.36 8.16 -14.55
C ASP A 300 -11.67 7.87 -13.77
N THR A 301 -11.64 6.93 -12.84
CA THR A 301 -12.78 6.65 -11.94
C THR A 301 -13.11 7.87 -11.08
N ALA A 302 -12.10 8.52 -10.50
CA ALA A 302 -12.28 9.73 -9.72
C ALA A 302 -12.84 10.90 -10.54
N ARG A 303 -12.34 11.07 -11.79
CA ARG A 303 -12.84 12.12 -12.71
C ARG A 303 -14.29 11.92 -13.11
N LYS A 304 -14.74 10.66 -13.21
CA LYS A 304 -16.09 10.27 -13.64
C LYS A 304 -17.02 9.94 -12.48
N ALA A 305 -16.58 10.11 -11.24
CA ALA A 305 -17.40 9.86 -10.07
C ALA A 305 -18.63 10.79 -10.04
N LYS A 306 -19.74 10.24 -9.57
CA LYS A 306 -21.04 10.92 -9.54
C LYS A 306 -21.08 12.08 -8.52
N ASP A 307 -20.35 11.95 -7.42
CA ASP A 307 -20.38 12.85 -6.28
C ASP A 307 -18.99 13.12 -5.73
N ASP A 308 -18.85 14.16 -4.90
CA ASP A 308 -17.57 14.58 -4.31
C ASP A 308 -16.98 13.52 -3.37
N PHE A 309 -17.82 12.77 -2.65
CA PHE A 309 -17.36 11.68 -1.78
C PHE A 309 -16.69 10.58 -2.61
N GLY A 310 -17.38 10.08 -3.64
CA GLY A 310 -16.84 9.07 -4.55
C GLY A 310 -15.58 9.53 -5.25
N ARG A 311 -15.51 10.80 -5.67
CA ARG A 311 -14.33 11.40 -6.28
C ARG A 311 -13.13 11.37 -5.33
N LEU A 312 -13.28 11.87 -4.11
CA LEU A 312 -12.20 11.95 -3.13
C LEU A 312 -11.79 10.57 -2.60
N LEU A 313 -12.75 9.66 -2.45
CA LEU A 313 -12.52 8.27 -2.07
C LEU A 313 -11.70 7.54 -3.14
N ALA A 314 -12.07 7.68 -4.42
CA ALA A 314 -11.32 7.10 -5.53
C ALA A 314 -9.91 7.69 -5.64
N LEU A 315 -9.75 9.01 -5.47
CA LEU A 315 -8.43 9.66 -5.43
C LEU A 315 -7.57 9.14 -4.26
N GLY A 316 -8.13 9.05 -3.07
CA GLY A 316 -7.41 8.56 -1.88
C GLY A 316 -6.88 7.14 -2.05
N ILE A 317 -7.72 6.23 -2.57
CA ILE A 317 -7.31 4.85 -2.86
C ILE A 317 -6.25 4.81 -3.97
N THR A 318 -6.42 5.61 -5.02
CA THR A 318 -5.46 5.67 -6.13
C THR A 318 -4.10 6.21 -5.66
N PHE A 319 -4.09 7.25 -4.85
CA PHE A 319 -2.86 7.79 -4.26
C PHE A 319 -2.19 6.79 -3.31
N MET A 320 -2.95 6.02 -2.53
CA MET A 320 -2.39 4.94 -1.72
C MET A 320 -1.65 3.91 -2.58
N PHE A 321 -2.25 3.44 -3.67
CA PHE A 321 -1.58 2.52 -4.59
C PHE A 321 -0.38 3.15 -5.30
N CYS A 322 -0.49 4.41 -5.67
CA CYS A 322 0.60 5.19 -6.27
C CYS A 322 1.81 5.29 -5.32
N ILE A 323 1.58 5.64 -4.06
CA ILE A 323 2.62 5.70 -3.02
C ILE A 323 3.28 4.33 -2.85
N TYR A 324 2.51 3.26 -2.74
CA TYR A 324 3.04 1.91 -2.59
C TYR A 324 3.91 1.50 -3.77
N PHE A 325 3.42 1.74 -4.98
CA PHE A 325 4.13 1.45 -6.21
C PHE A 325 5.47 2.19 -6.27
N PHE A 326 5.47 3.53 -6.15
CA PHE A 326 6.69 4.31 -6.26
C PHE A 326 7.70 4.02 -5.14
N VAL A 327 7.24 3.84 -3.90
CA VAL A 327 8.14 3.57 -2.79
C VAL A 327 8.73 2.17 -2.89
N ASN A 328 7.94 1.14 -3.25
CA ASN A 328 8.46 -0.22 -3.39
C ASN A 328 9.47 -0.32 -4.53
N ILE A 329 9.13 0.17 -5.73
CA ILE A 329 10.06 0.16 -6.86
C ILE A 329 11.29 1.02 -6.57
N GLY A 330 11.11 2.22 -6.00
CA GLY A 330 12.21 3.10 -5.63
C GLY A 330 13.20 2.48 -4.64
N MET A 331 12.69 1.76 -3.61
CA MET A 331 13.58 1.09 -2.65
C MET A 331 14.28 -0.13 -3.24
N THR A 332 13.63 -0.89 -4.12
CA THR A 332 14.24 -2.06 -4.77
C THR A 332 15.33 -1.65 -5.77
N LEU A 333 15.19 -0.49 -6.41
CA LEU A 333 16.20 0.11 -7.27
C LEU A 333 17.29 0.89 -6.50
N GLY A 334 17.14 1.02 -5.17
CA GLY A 334 18.05 1.80 -4.34
C GLY A 334 17.95 3.31 -4.55
N MET A 335 16.82 3.80 -5.07
CA MET A 335 16.52 5.24 -5.25
C MET A 335 15.84 5.85 -4.02
N MET A 336 15.36 5.01 -3.10
CA MET A 336 14.72 5.39 -1.84
C MET A 336 15.21 4.51 -0.70
N PRO A 337 15.18 4.99 0.56
CA PRO A 337 15.52 4.16 1.71
C PRO A 337 14.55 2.99 1.85
N VAL A 338 15.01 1.87 2.40
CA VAL A 338 14.19 0.68 2.61
C VAL A 338 13.19 0.93 3.73
N VAL A 339 11.97 1.23 3.36
CA VAL A 339 10.86 1.48 4.29
C VAL A 339 10.11 0.19 4.62
N GLY A 340 10.14 -0.79 3.73
CA GLY A 340 9.43 -2.07 3.88
C GLY A 340 7.94 -1.94 3.54
N ILE A 341 7.60 -1.22 2.49
CA ILE A 341 6.23 -1.10 1.96
C ILE A 341 6.04 -2.17 0.88
N PRO A 342 5.07 -3.08 1.04
CA PRO A 342 4.84 -4.15 0.06
C PRO A 342 4.28 -3.60 -1.25
N LEU A 343 4.62 -4.24 -2.37
CA LEU A 343 4.05 -3.96 -3.68
C LEU A 343 2.63 -4.55 -3.74
N PRO A 344 1.58 -3.72 -3.98
CA PRO A 344 0.19 -4.18 -3.95
C PRO A 344 -0.05 -5.38 -4.87
N PHE A 345 -0.82 -6.37 -4.40
CA PHE A 345 -1.17 -7.61 -5.10
C PHE A 345 -0.01 -8.57 -5.39
N MET A 346 1.23 -8.10 -5.47
CA MET A 346 2.39 -8.90 -5.83
C MET A 346 3.13 -9.44 -4.61
N SER A 347 3.37 -8.59 -3.59
CA SER A 347 4.06 -9.00 -2.36
C SER A 347 3.22 -9.96 -1.52
N TYR A 348 3.90 -10.86 -0.80
CA TYR A 348 3.28 -11.70 0.22
C TYR A 348 2.75 -10.85 1.38
N GLY A 349 1.50 -11.09 1.74
CA GLY A 349 0.89 -10.43 2.91
C GLY A 349 -0.62 -10.56 2.90
N GLY A 350 -1.18 -11.52 3.64
CA GLY A 350 -2.60 -11.83 3.61
C GLY A 350 -3.50 -10.64 3.93
N THR A 351 -3.20 -9.93 5.03
CA THR A 351 -3.97 -8.76 5.47
C THR A 351 -3.87 -7.60 4.48
N ALA A 352 -2.67 -7.37 3.93
CA ALA A 352 -2.44 -6.33 2.92
C ALA A 352 -3.17 -6.67 1.61
N LEU A 353 -3.10 -7.94 1.16
CA LEU A 353 -3.79 -8.40 -0.03
C LEU A 353 -5.31 -8.23 0.10
N LEU A 354 -5.89 -8.64 1.24
CA LEU A 354 -7.32 -8.48 1.51
C LEU A 354 -7.74 -7.00 1.50
N SER A 355 -6.99 -6.12 2.17
CA SER A 355 -7.24 -4.68 2.18
C SER A 355 -7.16 -4.07 0.77
N ASN A 356 -6.21 -4.53 -0.04
CA ASN A 356 -6.06 -4.11 -1.44
C ASN A 356 -7.24 -4.57 -2.31
N TYR A 357 -7.74 -5.81 -2.15
CA TYR A 357 -8.94 -6.29 -2.86
C TYR A 357 -10.18 -5.50 -2.48
N ILE A 358 -10.36 -5.16 -1.19
CA ILE A 358 -11.48 -4.31 -0.74
C ILE A 358 -11.34 -2.91 -1.35
N SER A 359 -10.14 -2.35 -1.40
CA SER A 359 -9.88 -1.03 -2.00
C SER A 359 -10.23 -1.00 -3.49
N ILE A 360 -9.87 -2.05 -4.24
CA ILE A 360 -10.25 -2.20 -5.66
C ILE A 360 -11.76 -2.40 -5.80
N ALA A 361 -12.38 -3.17 -4.90
CA ALA A 361 -13.84 -3.34 -4.92
C ALA A 361 -14.57 -2.00 -4.81
N VAL A 362 -14.09 -1.12 -3.92
CA VAL A 362 -14.62 0.24 -3.78
C VAL A 362 -14.40 1.07 -5.06
N LEU A 363 -13.23 1.01 -5.68
CA LEU A 363 -12.97 1.70 -6.96
C LEU A 363 -13.88 1.20 -8.08
N ILE A 364 -14.03 -0.12 -8.22
CA ILE A 364 -14.94 -0.73 -9.21
C ILE A 364 -16.38 -0.33 -8.92
N ASN A 365 -16.79 -0.30 -7.66
CA ASN A 365 -18.14 0.10 -7.24
C ASN A 365 -18.45 1.56 -7.64
N ILE A 366 -17.54 2.51 -7.32
CA ILE A 366 -17.69 3.92 -7.74
C ILE A 366 -17.80 4.02 -9.25
N ARG A 367 -16.94 3.30 -9.99
CA ARG A 367 -16.94 3.32 -11.45
C ARG A 367 -18.20 2.74 -12.05
N THR A 368 -18.71 1.64 -11.51
CA THR A 368 -19.91 0.98 -11.98
C THR A 368 -21.14 1.85 -11.79
N ARG A 369 -21.23 2.60 -10.69
CA ARG A 369 -22.36 3.45 -10.30
C ARG A 369 -22.23 4.92 -10.70
N ARG A 370 -21.33 5.25 -11.64
CA ARG A 370 -21.09 6.63 -12.10
C ARG A 370 -22.25 7.28 -12.87
N PHE A 371 -23.16 6.47 -13.39
CA PHE A 371 -24.29 6.97 -14.18
C PHE A 371 -25.47 7.37 -13.28
N SER A 372 -26.02 8.56 -13.48
CA SER A 372 -27.15 9.11 -12.70
C SER A 372 -28.47 8.35 -12.85
N LEU A 373 -28.57 7.47 -13.84
CA LEU A 373 -29.77 6.67 -14.15
C LEU A 373 -29.99 5.46 -13.22
N PHE A 374 -29.18 5.28 -12.21
CA PHE A 374 -29.27 4.16 -11.25
C PHE A 374 -30.01 4.50 -9.95
N TYR A 375 -30.85 5.56 -9.95
CA TYR A 375 -31.67 5.98 -8.80
C TYR A 375 -33.10 6.25 -9.22
#